data_28ec39b91344bcea7a8a5f02a7f404f4
#
_entry.id   28ec39b91344bcea7a8a5f02a7f404f4
#
_cell.length_a   1.000
_cell.length_b   1.000
_cell.length_c   1.000
_cell.angle_alpha   90.00
_cell.angle_beta   90.00
_cell.angle_gamma   90.00
#
_symmetry.space_group_name_H-M   'P 1'
#
loop_
_entity.id
_entity.type
_entity.pdbx_description
1 polymer ?
#
loop_
_entity_poly.entity_id
_entity_poly.type
_entity_poly.pdbx_seq_one_letter_code
_entity_poly.pdbx_strand_id
1 'polypeptide(L)'
;MLSKFAKIFSARSSLTKLNDISKGEKVVKSKTLQFYSANRNIGNYLPVLAIHQMLNQELDTWNIHKSPIDWGFVHKNYTQVIVGGAGLLHSVFEKFWVDLEKNCNLPIIIWGIGVCLPDNDQVKGVPKQVVQSVFARAKFANIRDELTRDFYELDPGISITACPTLVHIANNFTVAAKQVSGKKVLHSSHVDLEPTSTTPEIKRIIQEAGFNYSFTENIETQKYPLKKILNMYQDADYVITTRLHGAIIAYAFKRPYIAISFDPKVAAFNKLYGGGVCITSVNELKEALSNDSFKAPGEYEKEIKRVRDFGALVADWI
;
A
#
# COMPACT_ATOMS: atom_id res chain seq x y z
N MET A 1 30.11 32.52 15.09
CA MET A 1 29.06 31.66 15.73
C MET A 1 27.81 31.51 14.83
N LEU A 2 27.99 31.42 13.51
CA LEU A 2 26.90 31.42 12.49
C LEU A 2 26.92 30.20 11.56
N SER A 3 27.65 29.10 11.89
CA SER A 3 27.80 27.95 10.99
C SER A 3 27.12 26.66 11.44
N LYS A 4 26.33 26.67 12.53
CA LYS A 4 25.62 25.47 13.04
C LYS A 4 24.13 25.39 12.65
N PHE A 5 23.56 26.44 12.04
CA PHE A 5 22.13 26.45 11.65
C PHE A 5 21.83 25.97 10.23
N ALA A 6 22.83 25.65 9.42
CA ALA A 6 22.65 25.33 8.00
C ALA A 6 22.49 23.82 7.70
N LYS A 7 22.43 22.95 8.70
CA LYS A 7 22.29 21.48 8.50
C LYS A 7 20.96 20.86 8.97
N ILE A 8 19.94 21.67 9.27
CA ILE A 8 18.58 21.20 9.59
C ILE A 8 17.67 21.31 8.34
N PHE A 9 18.20 21.22 7.16
CA PHE A 9 17.37 21.06 5.97
C PHE A 9 17.10 19.59 5.75
N SER A 10 16.08 19.13 6.48
CA SER A 10 14.97 18.24 6.09
C SER A 10 15.31 17.27 4.96
N ALA A 11 15.46 15.99 5.29
CA ALA A 11 14.99 14.96 4.38
C ALA A 11 13.48 15.26 4.13
N ARG A 12 13.16 15.90 3.02
CA ARG A 12 11.76 16.18 2.63
C ARG A 12 11.04 14.86 2.58
N SER A 13 9.86 14.77 3.17
CA SER A 13 9.00 13.61 3.08
C SER A 13 8.80 13.23 1.61
N SER A 14 8.72 11.92 1.30
CA SER A 14 8.45 11.47 -0.07
C SER A 14 7.12 11.97 -0.61
N LEU A 15 6.17 12.28 0.27
CA LEU A 15 4.92 12.96 -0.06
C LEU A 15 5.12 14.38 -0.61
N THR A 16 6.23 15.05 -0.26
CA THR A 16 6.53 16.40 -0.80
C THR A 16 7.01 16.36 -2.26
N LYS A 17 7.30 15.17 -2.79
CA LYS A 17 7.66 14.98 -4.18
C LYS A 17 6.44 14.86 -5.10
N LEU A 18 5.26 14.59 -4.55
CA LEU A 18 4.01 14.54 -5.32
C LEU A 18 3.51 15.95 -5.56
N ASN A 19 3.06 16.24 -6.78
CA ASN A 19 2.38 17.49 -7.10
C ASN A 19 0.93 17.43 -6.60
N ASP A 20 0.73 17.62 -5.29
CA ASP A 20 -0.58 17.57 -4.63
C ASP A 20 -1.31 18.90 -4.81
N ILE A 21 -2.16 18.96 -5.83
CA ILE A 21 -2.96 20.14 -6.17
C ILE A 21 -4.19 20.36 -5.26
N SER A 22 -4.42 19.47 -4.29
CA SER A 22 -5.44 19.68 -3.26
C SER A 22 -5.04 20.75 -2.24
N LYS A 23 -3.80 21.24 -2.30
CA LYS A 23 -3.18 22.18 -1.37
C LYS A 23 -2.62 23.39 -2.11
N GLY A 24 -2.87 24.59 -1.58
CA GLY A 24 -2.26 25.83 -2.09
C GLY A 24 -2.65 26.17 -3.53
N GLU A 25 -1.72 26.77 -4.28
CA GLU A 25 -1.91 27.09 -5.68
C GLU A 25 -1.96 25.83 -6.53
N LYS A 26 -3.00 25.72 -7.37
CA LYS A 26 -3.24 24.57 -8.25
C LYS A 26 -2.37 24.69 -9.52
N VAL A 27 -1.09 24.29 -9.43
CA VAL A 27 -0.19 24.26 -10.58
C VAL A 27 -0.35 22.92 -11.32
N VAL A 28 -0.98 22.94 -12.48
CA VAL A 28 -1.17 21.75 -13.33
C VAL A 28 0.12 21.42 -14.08
N LYS A 29 0.59 20.17 -13.95
CA LYS A 29 1.79 19.65 -14.61
C LYS A 29 1.50 18.46 -15.52
N SER A 30 0.33 17.83 -15.39
CA SER A 30 -0.07 16.65 -16.11
C SER A 30 -1.48 16.81 -16.70
N LYS A 31 -1.82 15.98 -17.69
CA LYS A 31 -3.20 15.82 -18.16
C LYS A 31 -3.97 14.73 -17.42
N THR A 32 -3.30 13.98 -16.57
CA THR A 32 -3.85 12.92 -15.73
C THR A 32 -3.82 13.34 -14.28
N LEU A 33 -4.95 13.23 -13.59
CA LEU A 33 -5.07 13.48 -12.15
C LEU A 33 -5.18 12.15 -11.39
N GLN A 34 -4.33 11.93 -10.39
CA GLN A 34 -4.46 10.77 -9.51
C GLN A 34 -5.06 11.13 -8.15
N PHE A 35 -6.20 10.53 -7.84
CA PHE A 35 -6.78 10.55 -6.50
C PHE A 35 -6.10 9.52 -5.60
N TYR A 36 -5.69 9.94 -4.41
CA TYR A 36 -4.98 9.08 -3.46
C TYR A 36 -5.26 9.49 -2.00
N SER A 37 -4.99 8.60 -1.07
CA SER A 37 -5.04 8.90 0.36
C SER A 37 -3.68 9.38 0.84
N ALA A 38 -3.61 10.62 1.30
CA ALA A 38 -2.37 11.17 1.86
C ALA A 38 -2.41 11.18 3.38
N ASN A 39 -1.70 10.26 3.97
CA ASN A 39 -1.23 10.32 5.34
C ASN A 39 0.26 9.90 5.36
N ARG A 40 0.90 9.93 6.50
CA ARG A 40 2.32 9.54 6.64
C ARG A 40 2.57 8.04 6.53
N ASN A 41 1.53 7.23 6.36
CA ASN A 41 1.65 5.79 6.17
C ASN A 41 2.21 5.50 4.78
N ILE A 42 3.41 4.91 4.72
CA ILE A 42 4.09 4.63 3.45
C ILE A 42 3.27 3.71 2.53
N GLY A 43 2.45 2.82 3.09
CA GLY A 43 1.55 1.95 2.33
C GLY A 43 0.47 2.69 1.54
N ASN A 44 0.20 3.95 1.85
CA ASN A 44 -0.79 4.74 1.13
C ASN A 44 -0.21 5.46 -0.09
N TYR A 45 1.07 5.78 -0.10
CA TYR A 45 1.68 6.51 -1.21
C TYR A 45 2.76 5.75 -2.00
N LEU A 46 3.31 4.64 -1.48
CA LEU A 46 4.19 3.77 -2.27
C LEU A 46 3.54 3.32 -3.59
N PRO A 47 2.26 2.88 -3.60
CA PRO A 47 1.59 2.55 -4.86
C PRO A 47 1.47 3.74 -5.81
N VAL A 48 1.29 4.97 -5.29
CA VAL A 48 1.25 6.19 -6.10
C VAL A 48 2.58 6.42 -6.80
N LEU A 49 3.69 6.34 -6.05
CA LEU A 49 5.03 6.47 -6.62
C LEU A 49 5.31 5.39 -7.68
N ALA A 50 4.82 4.16 -7.45
CA ALA A 50 4.95 3.07 -8.42
C ALA A 50 4.16 3.33 -9.71
N ILE A 51 2.94 3.85 -9.60
CA ILE A 51 2.09 4.22 -10.76
C ILE A 51 2.78 5.30 -11.60
N HIS A 52 3.30 6.37 -10.97
CA HIS A 52 4.08 7.41 -11.66
C HIS A 52 5.29 6.83 -12.40
N GLN A 53 6.02 5.90 -11.77
CA GLN A 53 7.16 5.24 -12.39
C GLN A 53 6.78 4.35 -13.57
N MET A 54 5.67 3.60 -13.48
CA MET A 54 5.20 2.74 -14.57
C MET A 54 4.70 3.55 -15.77
N LEU A 55 4.10 4.71 -15.52
CA LEU A 55 3.67 5.63 -16.56
C LEU A 55 4.79 6.54 -17.07
N ASN A 56 5.97 6.49 -16.43
CA ASN A 56 7.10 7.38 -16.71
C ASN A 56 6.70 8.88 -16.74
N GLN A 57 5.80 9.27 -15.84
CA GLN A 57 5.24 10.64 -15.75
C GLN A 57 5.10 11.06 -14.29
N GLU A 58 5.33 12.35 -14.01
CA GLU A 58 4.87 12.99 -12.79
C GLU A 58 3.41 13.39 -12.98
N LEU A 59 2.50 12.67 -12.36
CA LEU A 59 1.08 12.99 -12.37
C LEU A 59 0.77 14.07 -11.34
N ASP A 60 -0.26 14.86 -11.62
CA ASP A 60 -0.88 15.67 -10.59
C ASP A 60 -1.67 14.76 -9.64
N THR A 61 -1.67 15.08 -8.36
CA THR A 61 -2.34 14.27 -7.35
C THR A 61 -3.35 15.10 -6.57
N TRP A 62 -4.45 14.45 -6.14
CA TRP A 62 -5.44 15.03 -5.25
C TRP A 62 -5.62 14.15 -4.03
N ASN A 63 -5.38 14.71 -2.86
CA ASN A 63 -5.61 14.02 -1.60
C ASN A 63 -7.12 13.94 -1.31
N ILE A 64 -7.68 12.73 -1.32
CA ILE A 64 -9.12 12.50 -1.12
C ILE A 64 -9.65 12.84 0.28
N HIS A 65 -8.76 13.08 1.26
CA HIS A 65 -9.15 13.68 2.54
C HIS A 65 -9.42 15.18 2.44
N LYS A 66 -9.10 15.79 1.31
CA LYS A 66 -9.36 17.22 1.02
C LYS A 66 -10.60 17.35 0.18
N SER A 67 -11.65 17.81 0.79
CA SER A 67 -12.97 17.97 0.20
C SER A 67 -13.47 19.40 0.40
N PRO A 68 -14.32 19.94 -0.49
CA PRO A 68 -14.84 19.32 -1.70
C PRO A 68 -13.81 19.27 -2.85
N ILE A 69 -14.02 18.30 -3.79
CA ILE A 69 -13.28 18.29 -5.06
C ILE A 69 -13.88 19.37 -5.97
N ASP A 70 -12.99 20.17 -6.55
CA ASP A 70 -13.39 21.17 -7.54
C ASP A 70 -13.51 20.51 -8.93
N TRP A 71 -14.67 19.92 -9.21
CA TRP A 71 -14.91 19.21 -10.47
C TRP A 71 -14.86 20.13 -11.69
N GLY A 72 -15.22 21.41 -11.56
CA GLY A 72 -15.05 22.38 -12.64
C GLY A 72 -13.58 22.55 -13.03
N PHE A 73 -12.71 22.66 -12.03
CA PHE A 73 -11.27 22.70 -12.25
C PHE A 73 -10.75 21.37 -12.83
N VAL A 74 -11.22 20.22 -12.31
CA VAL A 74 -10.80 18.89 -12.78
C VAL A 74 -11.16 18.73 -14.26
N HIS A 75 -12.41 18.96 -14.66
CA HIS A 75 -12.87 18.80 -16.05
C HIS A 75 -12.18 19.76 -17.03
N LYS A 76 -11.81 20.95 -16.56
CA LYS A 76 -11.12 21.94 -17.40
C LYS A 76 -9.68 21.56 -17.70
N ASN A 77 -8.98 20.88 -16.79
CA ASN A 77 -7.53 20.73 -16.84
C ASN A 77 -7.06 19.30 -17.16
N TYR A 78 -7.89 18.28 -16.90
CA TYR A 78 -7.53 16.88 -17.06
C TYR A 78 -8.36 16.19 -18.12
N THR A 79 -7.78 15.15 -18.74
CA THR A 79 -8.43 14.32 -19.75
C THR A 79 -8.87 12.97 -19.18
N GLN A 80 -8.28 12.54 -18.09
CA GLN A 80 -8.61 11.31 -17.35
C GLN A 80 -8.22 11.40 -15.88
N VAL A 81 -8.77 10.49 -15.09
CA VAL A 81 -8.44 10.36 -13.66
C VAL A 81 -8.03 8.95 -13.30
N ILE A 82 -7.09 8.82 -12.38
CA ILE A 82 -6.70 7.54 -11.76
C ILE A 82 -7.18 7.56 -10.31
N VAL A 83 -7.86 6.50 -9.88
CA VAL A 83 -8.13 6.22 -8.46
C VAL A 83 -7.20 5.08 -8.11
N GLY A 84 -6.11 5.37 -7.40
CA GLY A 84 -5.05 4.38 -7.30
C GLY A 84 -4.30 4.33 -6.00
N GLY A 85 -4.02 3.06 -5.65
CA GLY A 85 -3.22 2.66 -4.51
C GLY A 85 -3.97 2.58 -3.19
N ALA A 86 -3.55 1.66 -2.35
CA ALA A 86 -4.01 1.46 -0.97
C ALA A 86 -5.46 0.96 -0.78
N GLY A 87 -5.94 1.02 0.46
CA GLY A 87 -7.28 0.57 0.86
C GLY A 87 -8.31 1.69 0.72
N LEU A 88 -8.56 2.16 -0.50
CA LEU A 88 -9.46 3.29 -0.73
C LEU A 88 -10.97 2.93 -0.64
N LEU A 89 -11.28 1.64 -0.52
CA LEU A 89 -12.66 1.16 -0.35
C LEU A 89 -13.02 1.01 1.14
N HIS A 90 -12.72 2.03 1.93
CA HIS A 90 -13.06 2.16 3.32
C HIS A 90 -14.17 3.20 3.50
N SER A 91 -15.10 3.00 4.45
CA SER A 91 -16.23 3.92 4.67
C SER A 91 -15.82 5.38 4.91
N VAL A 92 -14.63 5.63 5.45
CA VAL A 92 -14.09 6.99 5.61
C VAL A 92 -13.97 7.74 4.27
N PHE A 93 -13.92 7.02 3.15
CA PHE A 93 -13.87 7.57 1.80
C PHE A 93 -15.21 7.53 1.06
N GLU A 94 -16.31 7.16 1.71
CA GLU A 94 -17.63 7.08 1.10
C GLU A 94 -17.99 8.38 0.36
N LYS A 95 -17.79 9.53 1.01
CA LYS A 95 -18.07 10.84 0.42
C LYS A 95 -17.29 11.05 -0.88
N PHE A 96 -16.02 10.64 -0.94
CA PHE A 96 -15.22 10.72 -2.16
C PHE A 96 -15.81 9.85 -3.29
N TRP A 97 -16.19 8.60 -2.97
CA TRP A 97 -16.73 7.68 -3.98
C TRP A 97 -18.08 8.12 -4.51
N VAL A 98 -18.96 8.61 -3.65
CA VAL A 98 -20.26 9.19 -4.04
C VAL A 98 -20.07 10.45 -4.90
N ASP A 99 -19.11 11.29 -4.55
CA ASP A 99 -18.78 12.50 -5.30
C ASP A 99 -18.17 12.17 -6.68
N LEU A 100 -17.27 11.19 -6.73
CA LEU A 100 -16.69 10.65 -7.97
C LEU A 100 -17.77 10.05 -8.89
N GLU A 101 -18.67 9.26 -8.33
CA GLU A 101 -19.78 8.63 -9.08
C GLU A 101 -20.69 9.67 -9.71
N LYS A 102 -21.05 10.70 -8.97
CA LYS A 102 -22.02 11.72 -9.41
C LYS A 102 -21.44 12.76 -10.35
N ASN A 103 -20.20 13.18 -10.11
CA ASN A 103 -19.66 14.40 -10.72
C ASN A 103 -18.53 14.15 -11.72
N CYS A 104 -17.83 13.01 -11.68
CA CYS A 104 -16.76 12.76 -12.63
C CYS A 104 -17.30 12.28 -13.97
N ASN A 105 -17.10 13.04 -15.04
CA ASN A 105 -17.44 12.68 -16.42
C ASN A 105 -16.23 12.28 -17.27
N LEU A 106 -15.02 12.26 -16.68
CA LEU A 106 -13.80 11.85 -17.34
C LEU A 106 -13.65 10.31 -17.30
N PRO A 107 -12.89 9.73 -18.24
CA PRO A 107 -12.47 8.35 -18.13
C PRO A 107 -11.78 8.07 -16.79
N ILE A 108 -12.19 6.98 -16.13
CA ILE A 108 -11.67 6.57 -14.83
C ILE A 108 -10.78 5.33 -15.00
N ILE A 109 -9.63 5.37 -14.40
CA ILE A 109 -8.74 4.21 -14.25
C ILE A 109 -8.70 3.86 -12.76
N ILE A 110 -9.06 2.64 -12.43
CA ILE A 110 -8.97 2.11 -11.06
C ILE A 110 -7.73 1.21 -10.99
N TRP A 111 -6.82 1.48 -10.04
CA TRP A 111 -5.53 0.82 -10.06
C TRP A 111 -5.04 0.39 -8.67
N GLY A 112 -4.98 -0.92 -8.45
CA GLY A 112 -4.35 -1.52 -7.26
C GLY A 112 -5.03 -1.17 -5.94
N ILE A 113 -6.34 -0.91 -5.97
CA ILE A 113 -7.11 -0.63 -4.76
C ILE A 113 -7.66 -1.91 -4.14
N GLY A 114 -8.11 -1.82 -2.89
CA GLY A 114 -8.77 -2.94 -2.22
C GLY A 114 -9.61 -2.49 -1.03
N VAL A 115 -10.47 -3.41 -0.60
CA VAL A 115 -11.32 -3.24 0.57
C VAL A 115 -10.50 -3.18 1.86
N CYS A 116 -11.04 -2.54 2.87
CA CYS A 116 -10.51 -2.49 4.22
C CYS A 116 -11.66 -2.83 5.19
N LEU A 117 -11.67 -4.08 5.64
CA LEU A 117 -12.70 -4.62 6.54
C LEU A 117 -11.97 -5.20 7.77
N PRO A 118 -11.75 -4.44 8.83
CA PRO A 118 -11.35 -5.02 10.10
C PRO A 118 -12.49 -5.87 10.69
N ASP A 119 -12.15 -6.92 11.42
CA ASP A 119 -13.07 -7.87 12.05
C ASP A 119 -13.96 -7.26 13.18
N ASN A 120 -13.99 -5.95 13.29
CA ASN A 120 -14.94 -5.28 14.16
C ASN A 120 -16.07 -4.72 13.28
N ASP A 121 -17.30 -5.02 13.59
CA ASP A 121 -18.52 -4.56 12.89
C ASP A 121 -18.65 -3.03 12.72
N GLN A 122 -17.66 -2.27 13.18
CA GLN A 122 -17.65 -0.82 13.17
C GLN A 122 -17.16 -0.21 11.86
N VAL A 123 -16.41 -0.94 11.03
CA VAL A 123 -15.88 -0.42 9.78
C VAL A 123 -16.60 -1.06 8.60
N LYS A 124 -17.50 -0.29 8.01
CA LYS A 124 -18.19 -0.67 6.78
C LYS A 124 -17.38 -0.21 5.56
N GLY A 125 -17.47 -0.95 4.46
CA GLY A 125 -16.97 -0.50 3.18
C GLY A 125 -17.77 0.69 2.62
N VAL A 126 -17.37 1.18 1.47
CA VAL A 126 -18.16 2.10 0.65
C VAL A 126 -19.44 1.39 0.20
N PRO A 127 -20.60 2.05 0.02
CA PRO A 127 -21.82 1.39 -0.47
C PRO A 127 -21.59 0.65 -1.79
N LYS A 128 -22.06 -0.62 -1.85
CA LYS A 128 -21.81 -1.51 -3.00
C LYS A 128 -22.23 -0.90 -4.33
N GLN A 129 -23.43 -0.33 -4.40
CA GLN A 129 -23.98 0.26 -5.62
C GLN A 129 -23.09 1.37 -6.18
N VAL A 130 -22.51 2.20 -5.31
CA VAL A 130 -21.59 3.29 -5.71
C VAL A 130 -20.32 2.70 -6.31
N VAL A 131 -19.74 1.69 -5.65
CA VAL A 131 -18.52 1.02 -6.14
C VAL A 131 -18.80 0.34 -7.48
N GLN A 132 -19.87 -0.46 -7.57
CA GLN A 132 -20.26 -1.16 -8.80
C GLN A 132 -20.49 -0.17 -9.96
N SER A 133 -21.20 0.94 -9.71
CA SER A 133 -21.43 1.99 -10.71
C SER A 133 -20.13 2.60 -11.24
N VAL A 134 -19.19 2.93 -10.35
CA VAL A 134 -17.90 3.50 -10.76
C VAL A 134 -17.05 2.48 -11.51
N PHE A 135 -17.02 1.22 -11.06
CA PHE A 135 -16.25 0.16 -11.73
C PHE A 135 -16.82 -0.18 -13.11
N ALA A 136 -18.15 -0.20 -13.27
CA ALA A 136 -18.80 -0.51 -14.53
C ALA A 136 -18.46 0.49 -15.65
N ARG A 137 -18.18 1.75 -15.31
CA ARG A 137 -17.78 2.80 -16.27
C ARG A 137 -16.28 3.06 -16.33
N ALA A 138 -15.47 2.36 -15.51
CA ALA A 138 -14.04 2.51 -15.55
C ALA A 138 -13.47 2.04 -16.90
N LYS A 139 -12.59 2.82 -17.50
CA LYS A 139 -11.88 2.42 -18.73
C LYS A 139 -10.99 1.22 -18.51
N PHE A 140 -10.27 1.23 -17.37
CA PHE A 140 -9.48 0.11 -16.88
C PHE A 140 -9.74 -0.04 -15.39
N ALA A 141 -9.84 -1.28 -14.92
CA ALA A 141 -10.00 -1.57 -13.51
C ALA A 141 -9.08 -2.72 -13.09
N ASN A 142 -8.30 -2.47 -12.06
CA ASN A 142 -7.41 -3.41 -11.43
C ASN A 142 -7.55 -3.33 -9.91
N ILE A 143 -7.75 -4.44 -9.26
CA ILE A 143 -7.81 -4.58 -7.82
C ILE A 143 -6.67 -5.50 -7.33
N ARG A 144 -6.38 -5.45 -6.04
CA ARG A 144 -5.23 -6.19 -5.48
C ARG A 144 -5.56 -7.58 -4.92
N ASP A 145 -6.84 -7.92 -4.74
CA ASP A 145 -7.25 -9.17 -4.10
C ASP A 145 -8.68 -9.60 -4.47
N GLU A 146 -8.92 -10.91 -4.37
CA GLU A 146 -10.24 -11.51 -4.60
C GLU A 146 -11.25 -11.09 -3.53
N LEU A 147 -10.82 -10.81 -2.30
CA LEU A 147 -11.69 -10.33 -1.22
C LEU A 147 -12.45 -9.06 -1.66
N THR A 148 -11.76 -8.15 -2.36
CA THR A 148 -12.37 -6.92 -2.90
C THR A 148 -13.40 -7.23 -3.98
N ARG A 149 -13.07 -8.12 -4.92
CA ARG A 149 -13.99 -8.56 -5.98
C ARG A 149 -15.26 -9.16 -5.39
N ASP A 150 -15.10 -10.11 -4.50
CA ASP A 150 -16.20 -10.91 -3.97
C ASP A 150 -17.08 -10.06 -3.02
N PHE A 151 -16.49 -9.20 -2.20
CA PHE A 151 -17.23 -8.30 -1.31
C PHE A 151 -18.13 -7.32 -2.08
N TYR A 152 -17.62 -6.76 -3.17
CA TYR A 152 -18.35 -5.80 -4.00
C TYR A 152 -19.10 -6.46 -5.17
N GLU A 153 -19.04 -7.78 -5.33
CA GLU A 153 -19.68 -8.52 -6.43
C GLU A 153 -19.32 -7.91 -7.79
N LEU A 154 -18.01 -7.64 -7.97
CA LEU A 154 -17.50 -7.05 -9.21
C LEU A 154 -17.40 -8.10 -10.32
N ASP A 155 -17.30 -7.62 -11.57
CA ASP A 155 -17.13 -8.49 -12.74
C ASP A 155 -16.02 -9.52 -12.51
N PRO A 156 -16.28 -10.82 -12.75
CA PRO A 156 -15.26 -11.88 -12.61
C PRO A 156 -14.02 -11.69 -13.49
N GLY A 157 -14.16 -10.98 -14.61
CA GLY A 157 -13.07 -10.66 -15.53
C GLY A 157 -12.20 -9.49 -15.10
N ILE A 158 -12.48 -8.84 -13.95
CA ILE A 158 -11.67 -7.74 -13.46
C ILE A 158 -10.23 -8.17 -13.21
N SER A 159 -9.28 -7.34 -13.62
CA SER A 159 -7.86 -7.60 -13.41
C SER A 159 -7.51 -7.63 -11.92
N ILE A 160 -6.87 -8.69 -11.46
CA ILE A 160 -6.33 -8.80 -10.10
C ILE A 160 -4.81 -8.96 -10.21
N THR A 161 -4.06 -8.02 -9.64
CA THR A 161 -2.59 -8.09 -9.57
C THR A 161 -2.11 -7.73 -8.17
N ALA A 162 -0.87 -8.07 -7.86
CA ALA A 162 -0.25 -7.58 -6.64
C ALA A 162 -0.20 -6.05 -6.61
N CYS A 163 -0.02 -5.49 -5.41
CA CYS A 163 0.05 -4.05 -5.21
C CYS A 163 1.17 -3.42 -6.05
N PRO A 164 0.95 -2.26 -6.70
CA PRO A 164 1.99 -1.52 -7.44
C PRO A 164 3.28 -1.26 -6.66
N THR A 165 3.23 -1.25 -5.33
CA THR A 165 4.41 -1.14 -4.44
C THR A 165 5.55 -2.08 -4.83
N LEU A 166 5.24 -3.28 -5.39
CA LEU A 166 6.26 -4.23 -5.86
C LEU A 166 7.18 -3.60 -6.89
N VAL A 167 6.61 -2.88 -7.85
CA VAL A 167 7.37 -2.23 -8.93
C VAL A 167 8.25 -1.10 -8.37
N HIS A 168 7.73 -0.30 -7.43
CA HIS A 168 8.54 0.73 -6.79
C HIS A 168 9.78 0.16 -6.10
N ILE A 169 9.60 -0.93 -5.35
CA ILE A 169 10.72 -1.58 -4.66
C ILE A 169 11.69 -2.19 -5.66
N ALA A 170 11.21 -2.92 -6.66
CA ALA A 170 12.06 -3.53 -7.68
C ALA A 170 12.87 -2.52 -8.51
N ASN A 171 12.34 -1.32 -8.74
CA ASN A 171 13.02 -0.29 -9.52
C ASN A 171 14.04 0.53 -8.71
N ASN A 172 13.89 0.59 -7.38
CA ASN A 172 14.69 1.49 -6.53
C ASN A 172 15.63 0.77 -5.56
N PHE A 173 15.53 -0.56 -5.44
CA PHE A 173 16.31 -1.36 -4.50
C PHE A 173 16.82 -2.63 -5.16
N THR A 174 17.95 -3.14 -4.66
CA THR A 174 18.39 -4.49 -5.01
C THR A 174 17.53 -5.51 -4.29
N VAL A 175 16.73 -6.26 -5.07
CA VAL A 175 15.86 -7.32 -4.56
C VAL A 175 16.55 -8.67 -4.78
N ALA A 176 17.01 -9.29 -3.71
CA ALA A 176 17.58 -10.63 -3.73
C ALA A 176 16.97 -11.46 -2.60
N ALA A 177 16.72 -12.73 -2.87
CA ALA A 177 16.38 -13.67 -1.80
C ALA A 177 17.57 -13.73 -0.83
N LYS A 178 17.32 -13.53 0.46
CA LYS A 178 18.34 -13.79 1.47
C LYS A 178 18.32 -15.28 1.84
N GLN A 179 19.50 -15.88 1.98
CA GLN A 179 19.60 -17.15 2.70
C GLN A 179 19.25 -16.90 4.17
N VAL A 180 18.36 -17.71 4.68
CA VAL A 180 17.81 -17.58 6.03
C VAL A 180 18.85 -18.11 7.05
N SER A 181 19.89 -17.34 7.30
CA SER A 181 20.92 -17.66 8.29
C SER A 181 21.05 -16.59 9.39
N GLY A 182 20.33 -15.50 9.23
CA GLY A 182 20.43 -14.33 10.10
C GLY A 182 19.39 -14.32 11.22
N LYS A 183 19.61 -13.43 12.19
CA LYS A 183 18.75 -13.29 13.38
C LYS A 183 18.02 -11.95 13.44
N LYS A 184 17.96 -11.18 12.35
CA LYS A 184 17.33 -9.86 12.35
C LYS A 184 15.86 -9.98 12.01
N VAL A 185 14.99 -9.69 12.97
CA VAL A 185 13.54 -9.64 12.79
C VAL A 185 13.08 -8.19 12.81
N LEU A 186 12.33 -7.80 11.78
CA LEU A 186 11.60 -6.55 11.73
C LEU A 186 10.13 -6.79 12.08
N HIS A 187 9.65 -6.17 13.14
CA HIS A 187 8.23 -6.09 13.44
C HIS A 187 7.62 -4.84 12.81
N SER A 188 6.64 -5.04 11.93
CA SER A 188 5.88 -3.98 11.27
C SER A 188 4.44 -3.95 11.81
N SER A 189 4.19 -3.00 12.72
CA SER A 189 2.93 -2.89 13.46
C SER A 189 1.86 -2.09 12.71
N HIS A 190 0.59 -2.43 12.95
CA HIS A 190 -0.56 -1.64 12.54
C HIS A 190 -0.97 -0.70 13.68
N VAL A 191 -0.87 0.61 13.46
CA VAL A 191 -1.09 1.63 14.49
C VAL A 191 -2.50 1.61 15.12
N ASP A 192 -3.51 1.19 14.37
CA ASP A 192 -4.91 1.24 14.80
C ASP A 192 -5.47 -0.13 15.18
N LEU A 193 -4.98 -1.23 14.57
CA LEU A 193 -5.55 -2.57 14.75
C LEU A 193 -4.73 -3.45 15.68
N GLU A 194 -3.43 -3.19 15.83
CA GLU A 194 -2.62 -3.91 16.79
C GLU A 194 -2.86 -3.34 18.19
N PRO A 195 -3.40 -4.15 19.15
CA PRO A 195 -3.56 -3.70 20.53
C PRO A 195 -2.22 -3.27 21.13
N THR A 196 -2.20 -2.23 21.92
CA THR A 196 -0.97 -1.68 22.54
C THR A 196 -0.22 -2.68 23.41
N SER A 197 -0.93 -3.65 24.01
CA SER A 197 -0.35 -4.76 24.77
C SER A 197 0.38 -5.79 23.90
N THR A 198 0.03 -5.85 22.62
CA THR A 198 0.53 -6.89 21.67
C THR A 198 1.97 -6.61 21.24
N THR A 199 2.34 -5.35 20.99
CA THR A 199 3.71 -5.00 20.58
C THR A 199 4.79 -5.45 21.59
N PRO A 200 4.66 -5.22 22.91
CA PRO A 200 5.61 -5.75 23.89
C PRO A 200 5.66 -7.28 23.93
N GLU A 201 4.54 -7.94 23.76
CA GLU A 201 4.48 -9.40 23.72
C GLU A 201 5.17 -9.99 22.51
N ILE A 202 4.91 -9.47 21.31
CA ILE A 202 5.62 -9.85 20.07
C ILE A 202 7.12 -9.65 20.25
N LYS A 203 7.54 -8.50 20.78
CA LYS A 203 8.96 -8.24 21.08
C LYS A 203 9.56 -9.29 21.99
N ARG A 204 8.88 -9.62 23.10
CA ARG A 204 9.35 -10.61 24.07
C ARG A 204 9.51 -11.99 23.41
N ILE A 205 8.52 -12.47 22.65
CA ILE A 205 8.55 -13.75 21.96
C ILE A 205 9.75 -13.82 20.99
N ILE A 206 9.96 -12.76 20.19
CA ILE A 206 11.07 -12.66 19.23
C ILE A 206 12.42 -12.77 19.96
N GLN A 207 12.59 -12.04 21.08
CA GLN A 207 13.83 -12.01 21.83
C GLN A 207 14.09 -13.33 22.56
N GLU A 208 13.07 -13.97 23.13
CA GLU A 208 13.16 -15.30 23.77
C GLU A 208 13.51 -16.40 22.75
N ALA A 209 13.09 -16.24 21.49
CA ALA A 209 13.51 -17.12 20.40
C ALA A 209 14.93 -16.86 19.88
N GLY A 210 15.66 -15.91 20.47
CA GLY A 210 17.06 -15.61 20.15
C GLY A 210 17.27 -14.70 18.95
N PHE A 211 16.24 -13.96 18.51
CA PHE A 211 16.32 -13.01 17.40
C PHE A 211 16.57 -11.57 17.86
N ASN A 212 17.22 -10.80 17.00
CA ASN A 212 17.41 -9.36 17.18
C ASN A 212 16.16 -8.60 16.69
N TYR A 213 15.49 -7.91 17.59
CA TYR A 213 14.25 -7.18 17.34
C TYR A 213 14.51 -5.79 16.79
N SER A 214 13.81 -5.42 15.72
CA SER A 214 13.65 -4.05 15.25
C SER A 214 12.17 -3.76 14.98
N PHE A 215 11.78 -2.47 14.91
CA PHE A 215 10.37 -2.06 14.90
C PHE A 215 10.11 -0.91 13.94
N THR A 216 8.97 -0.96 13.26
CA THR A 216 8.43 0.13 12.44
C THR A 216 6.90 0.13 12.45
N GLU A 217 6.31 1.31 12.45
CA GLU A 217 4.87 1.51 12.23
C GLU A 217 4.55 1.82 10.76
N ASN A 218 5.55 1.78 9.88
CA ASN A 218 5.42 2.24 8.48
C ASN A 218 4.95 3.70 8.36
N ILE A 219 5.24 4.52 9.36
CA ILE A 219 4.90 5.94 9.39
C ILE A 219 6.15 6.76 9.08
N GLU A 220 6.08 7.53 7.99
CA GLU A 220 7.18 8.43 7.63
C GLU A 220 7.28 9.62 8.58
N THR A 221 8.49 9.83 9.10
CA THR A 221 8.84 10.96 9.96
C THR A 221 10.20 11.51 9.55
N GLN A 222 10.63 12.66 10.09
CA GLN A 222 11.99 13.17 9.88
C GLN A 222 13.07 12.16 10.32
N LYS A 223 12.84 11.44 11.43
CA LYS A 223 13.75 10.41 11.95
C LYS A 223 13.73 9.13 11.12
N TYR A 224 12.58 8.81 10.55
CA TYR A 224 12.32 7.62 9.73
C TYR A 224 11.73 8.01 8.38
N PRO A 225 12.53 8.57 7.45
CA PRO A 225 12.10 8.85 6.09
C PRO A 225 11.84 7.54 5.33
N LEU A 226 11.05 7.59 4.25
CA LEU A 226 10.67 6.43 3.44
C LEU A 226 11.84 5.47 3.17
N LYS A 227 12.95 6.00 2.64
CA LYS A 227 14.13 5.19 2.31
C LYS A 227 14.67 4.42 3.51
N LYS A 228 14.69 5.05 4.70
CA LYS A 228 15.14 4.40 5.93
C LYS A 228 14.21 3.26 6.36
N ILE A 229 12.88 3.48 6.26
CA ILE A 229 11.91 2.43 6.57
C ILE A 229 12.08 1.26 5.59
N LEU A 230 12.19 1.52 4.29
CA LEU A 230 12.39 0.47 3.29
C LEU A 230 13.72 -0.28 3.47
N ASN A 231 14.80 0.42 3.84
CA ASN A 231 16.06 -0.23 4.19
C ASN A 231 15.92 -1.18 5.39
N MET A 232 15.07 -0.88 6.38
CA MET A 232 14.83 -1.81 7.50
C MET A 232 14.25 -3.15 7.02
N TYR A 233 13.36 -3.14 6.01
CA TYR A 233 12.86 -4.37 5.38
C TYR A 233 13.94 -5.07 4.56
N GLN A 234 14.75 -4.31 3.80
CA GLN A 234 15.83 -4.87 2.99
C GLN A 234 16.88 -5.55 3.86
N ASP A 235 17.19 -4.99 5.04
CA ASP A 235 18.21 -5.49 5.97
C ASP A 235 17.70 -6.63 6.86
N ALA A 236 16.38 -6.74 7.05
CA ALA A 236 15.78 -7.81 7.85
C ALA A 236 16.03 -9.18 7.23
N ASP A 237 16.20 -10.20 8.07
CA ASP A 237 16.21 -11.59 7.65
C ASP A 237 14.77 -12.13 7.64
N TYR A 238 13.93 -11.69 8.57
CA TYR A 238 12.53 -12.04 8.69
C TYR A 238 11.67 -10.80 9.00
N VAL A 239 10.42 -10.85 8.60
CA VAL A 239 9.45 -9.82 8.94
C VAL A 239 8.28 -10.43 9.69
N ILE A 240 7.90 -9.85 10.83
CA ILE A 240 6.64 -10.14 11.51
C ILE A 240 5.76 -8.91 11.33
N THR A 241 4.53 -9.10 10.89
CA THR A 241 3.68 -7.96 10.60
C THR A 241 2.21 -8.19 10.96
N THR A 242 1.60 -7.16 11.52
CA THR A 242 0.15 -7.05 11.74
C THR A 242 -0.54 -6.20 10.67
N ARG A 243 0.23 -5.79 9.64
CA ARG A 243 -0.19 -4.81 8.64
C ARG A 243 -0.06 -5.36 7.22
N LEU A 244 -1.08 -5.16 6.39
CA LEU A 244 -1.04 -5.60 4.99
C LEU A 244 0.19 -5.06 4.23
N HIS A 245 0.47 -3.75 4.29
CA HIS A 245 1.65 -3.22 3.59
C HIS A 245 2.98 -3.67 4.20
N GLY A 246 2.98 -4.17 5.44
CA GLY A 246 4.14 -4.89 5.98
C GLY A 246 4.40 -6.20 5.24
N ALA A 247 3.35 -7.00 4.99
CA ALA A 247 3.44 -8.23 4.21
C ALA A 247 3.80 -7.95 2.74
N ILE A 248 3.16 -6.94 2.12
CA ILE A 248 3.44 -6.54 0.72
C ILE A 248 4.91 -6.12 0.55
N ILE A 249 5.45 -5.31 1.47
CA ILE A 249 6.85 -4.83 1.40
C ILE A 249 7.82 -5.99 1.65
N ALA A 250 7.53 -6.86 2.62
CA ALA A 250 8.31 -8.07 2.87
C ALA A 250 8.36 -8.97 1.63
N TYR A 251 7.18 -9.24 1.03
CA TYR A 251 7.07 -9.96 -0.24
C TYR A 251 7.90 -9.30 -1.35
N ALA A 252 7.79 -7.97 -1.49
CA ALA A 252 8.50 -7.22 -2.53
C ALA A 252 10.03 -7.28 -2.38
N PHE A 253 10.55 -7.36 -1.16
CA PHE A 253 11.97 -7.59 -0.89
C PHE A 253 12.38 -9.05 -0.87
N LYS A 254 11.46 -9.98 -1.18
CA LYS A 254 11.67 -11.44 -1.07
C LYS A 254 12.12 -11.86 0.34
N ARG A 255 11.53 -11.22 1.37
CA ARG A 255 11.76 -11.56 2.77
C ARG A 255 10.69 -12.53 3.26
N PRO A 256 11.10 -13.64 3.90
CA PRO A 256 10.17 -14.49 4.62
C PRO A 256 9.42 -13.68 5.68
N TYR A 257 8.12 -13.93 5.85
CA TYR A 257 7.34 -13.18 6.84
C TYR A 257 6.29 -14.04 7.56
N ILE A 258 5.97 -13.64 8.79
CA ILE A 258 4.79 -14.10 9.53
C ILE A 258 3.84 -12.91 9.61
N ALA A 259 2.62 -13.09 9.10
CA ALA A 259 1.55 -12.11 9.20
C ALA A 259 0.59 -12.52 10.32
N ILE A 260 0.35 -11.62 11.27
CA ILE A 260 -0.69 -11.76 12.30
C ILE A 260 -1.92 -11.02 11.77
N SER A 261 -2.97 -11.76 11.42
CA SER A 261 -4.12 -11.22 10.70
C SER A 261 -5.16 -10.65 11.67
N PHE A 262 -5.07 -9.35 11.94
CA PHE A 262 -6.16 -8.58 12.57
C PHE A 262 -7.13 -7.97 11.55
N ASP A 263 -6.95 -8.26 10.25
CA ASP A 263 -7.77 -7.75 9.16
C ASP A 263 -7.79 -8.81 8.03
N PRO A 264 -8.97 -9.22 7.54
CA PRO A 264 -9.13 -10.27 6.53
C PRO A 264 -8.26 -10.06 5.27
N LYS A 265 -7.97 -8.82 4.90
CA LYS A 265 -7.13 -8.51 3.74
C LYS A 265 -5.69 -9.03 3.87
N VAL A 266 -5.18 -9.21 5.10
CA VAL A 266 -3.84 -9.76 5.35
C VAL A 266 -3.82 -11.24 5.00
N ALA A 267 -4.84 -11.98 5.46
CA ALA A 267 -5.01 -13.39 5.13
C ALA A 267 -5.28 -13.58 3.63
N ALA A 268 -6.10 -12.72 3.01
CA ALA A 268 -6.38 -12.76 1.57
C ALA A 268 -5.11 -12.56 0.74
N PHE A 269 -4.25 -11.59 1.10
CA PHE A 269 -2.97 -11.38 0.45
C PHE A 269 -2.07 -12.62 0.56
N ASN A 270 -1.94 -13.17 1.76
CA ASN A 270 -1.09 -14.35 1.97
C ASN A 270 -1.60 -15.57 1.22
N LYS A 271 -2.92 -15.77 1.15
CA LYS A 271 -3.55 -16.85 0.38
C LYS A 271 -3.26 -16.72 -1.13
N LEU A 272 -3.34 -15.50 -1.66
CA LEU A 272 -3.23 -15.24 -3.11
C LEU A 272 -1.78 -15.25 -3.60
N TYR A 273 -0.87 -14.62 -2.85
CA TYR A 273 0.52 -14.42 -3.29
C TYR A 273 1.52 -15.33 -2.59
N GLY A 274 1.19 -15.88 -1.44
CA GLY A 274 2.06 -16.75 -0.65
C GLY A 274 3.29 -16.03 -0.08
N GLY A 275 4.33 -16.79 0.19
CA GLY A 275 5.62 -16.26 0.66
C GLY A 275 5.70 -15.97 2.16
N GLY A 276 4.63 -16.24 2.91
CA GLY A 276 4.59 -16.07 4.36
C GLY A 276 3.70 -17.08 5.04
N VAL A 277 3.73 -17.07 6.36
CA VAL A 277 2.80 -17.75 7.25
C VAL A 277 1.78 -16.73 7.75
N CYS A 278 0.50 -17.08 7.73
CA CYS A 278 -0.56 -16.26 8.31
C CYS A 278 -1.11 -16.95 9.55
N ILE A 279 -1.04 -16.24 10.68
CA ILE A 279 -1.60 -16.66 11.97
C ILE A 279 -2.69 -15.68 12.40
N THR A 280 -3.55 -16.09 13.32
CA THR A 280 -4.70 -15.29 13.76
C THR A 280 -4.50 -14.69 15.14
N SER A 281 -3.53 -15.20 15.91
CA SER A 281 -3.23 -14.70 17.24
C SER A 281 -1.72 -14.67 17.52
N VAL A 282 -1.31 -13.83 18.47
CA VAL A 282 0.08 -13.76 18.95
C VAL A 282 0.53 -15.05 19.63
N ASN A 283 -0.41 -15.80 20.22
CA ASN A 283 -0.10 -17.08 20.88
C ASN A 283 0.51 -18.10 19.91
N GLU A 284 0.13 -18.06 18.63
CA GLU A 284 0.65 -18.93 17.58
C GLU A 284 2.08 -18.52 17.12
N LEU A 285 2.51 -17.30 17.45
CA LEU A 285 3.78 -16.75 16.96
C LEU A 285 5.00 -17.57 17.42
N LYS A 286 4.99 -18.06 18.67
CA LYS A 286 6.09 -18.87 19.21
C LYS A 286 6.27 -20.17 18.43
N GLU A 287 5.17 -20.84 18.12
CA GLU A 287 5.18 -22.07 17.34
C GLU A 287 5.61 -21.80 15.88
N ALA A 288 5.05 -20.74 15.27
CA ALA A 288 5.40 -20.33 13.91
C ALA A 288 6.90 -20.00 13.75
N LEU A 289 7.51 -19.39 14.76
CA LEU A 289 8.96 -19.12 14.79
C LEU A 289 9.80 -20.39 14.97
N SER A 290 9.30 -21.38 15.72
CA SER A 290 10.03 -22.61 16.03
C SER A 290 10.01 -23.61 14.87
N ASN A 291 8.95 -23.60 14.07
CA ASN A 291 8.73 -24.59 13.01
C ASN A 291 9.44 -24.28 11.69
N ASP A 292 10.37 -23.29 11.66
CA ASP A 292 11.07 -22.82 10.46
C ASP A 292 10.09 -22.58 9.27
N SER A 293 8.89 -22.06 9.62
CA SER A 293 7.75 -21.88 8.71
C SER A 293 7.98 -20.79 7.68
N PHE A 294 9.13 -20.17 7.70
CA PHE A 294 9.48 -19.08 6.81
C PHE A 294 9.79 -19.60 5.40
N LYS A 295 8.98 -19.17 4.45
CA LYS A 295 9.16 -19.48 3.03
C LYS A 295 9.45 -18.21 2.24
N ALA A 296 10.36 -18.31 1.28
CA ALA A 296 10.53 -17.23 0.31
C ALA A 296 9.31 -17.13 -0.62
N PRO A 297 8.94 -15.94 -1.11
CA PRO A 297 7.84 -15.77 -2.07
C PRO A 297 8.07 -16.59 -3.35
N GLY A 298 7.12 -17.46 -3.71
CA GLY A 298 7.28 -18.41 -4.82
C GLY A 298 7.15 -17.77 -6.21
N GLU A 299 6.07 -17.04 -6.48
CA GLU A 299 5.74 -16.56 -7.83
C GLU A 299 6.06 -15.07 -8.07
N TYR A 300 7.02 -14.53 -7.38
CA TYR A 300 7.36 -13.10 -7.40
C TYR A 300 7.55 -12.53 -8.82
N GLU A 301 8.31 -13.22 -9.68
CA GLU A 301 8.63 -12.71 -11.03
C GLU A 301 7.37 -12.67 -11.93
N LYS A 302 6.50 -13.63 -11.77
CA LYS A 302 5.21 -13.66 -12.46
C LYS A 302 4.31 -12.51 -12.00
N GLU A 303 4.24 -12.27 -10.69
CA GLU A 303 3.41 -11.21 -10.14
C GLU A 303 3.93 -9.81 -10.51
N ILE A 304 5.23 -9.58 -10.45
CA ILE A 304 5.78 -8.27 -10.85
C ILE A 304 5.55 -8.01 -12.34
N LYS A 305 5.64 -9.07 -13.17
CA LYS A 305 5.31 -8.97 -14.59
C LYS A 305 3.84 -8.56 -14.79
N ARG A 306 2.88 -9.21 -14.11
CA ARG A 306 1.45 -8.87 -14.20
C ARG A 306 1.17 -7.41 -13.81
N VAL A 307 1.82 -6.92 -12.75
CA VAL A 307 1.69 -5.52 -12.34
C VAL A 307 2.23 -4.57 -13.44
N ARG A 308 3.37 -4.91 -14.05
CA ARG A 308 3.96 -4.12 -15.15
C ARG A 308 3.13 -4.19 -16.42
N ASP A 309 2.57 -5.36 -16.76
CA ASP A 309 1.72 -5.52 -17.95
C ASP A 309 0.46 -4.63 -17.84
N PHE A 310 -0.16 -4.55 -16.66
CA PHE A 310 -1.25 -3.61 -16.45
C PHE A 310 -0.79 -2.16 -16.55
N GLY A 311 0.40 -1.85 -16.05
CA GLY A 311 1.00 -0.53 -16.19
C GLY A 311 1.24 -0.13 -17.65
N ALA A 312 1.76 -1.06 -18.48
CA ALA A 312 1.94 -0.86 -19.90
C ALA A 312 0.61 -0.62 -20.62
N LEU A 313 -0.41 -1.43 -20.33
CA LEU A 313 -1.75 -1.27 -20.89
C LEU A 313 -2.33 0.14 -20.63
N VAL A 314 -2.13 0.68 -19.43
CA VAL A 314 -2.58 2.03 -19.09
C VAL A 314 -1.71 3.08 -19.76
N ALA A 315 -0.39 2.90 -19.79
CA ALA A 315 0.57 3.84 -20.40
C ALA A 315 0.34 4.00 -21.91
N ASP A 316 0.03 2.91 -22.62
CA ASP A 316 -0.28 2.93 -24.05
C ASP A 316 -1.59 3.69 -24.37
N TRP A 317 -2.46 3.86 -23.40
CA TRP A 317 -3.74 4.54 -23.58
C TRP A 317 -3.72 6.02 -23.17
N ILE A 318 -2.93 6.44 -22.16
CA ILE A 318 -2.82 7.80 -21.68
C ILE A 318 -2.07 8.68 -22.68
#